data_d91028f57b0652acc9147385be92ad16
#
_entry.id   d91028f57b0652acc9147385be92ad16
#
_cell.length_a   1.000
_cell.length_b   1.000
_cell.length_c   1.000
_cell.angle_alpha   90.00
_cell.angle_beta   90.00
_cell.angle_gamma   90.00
#
_symmetry.space_group_name_H-M   'P 1'
#
loop_
_entity.id
_entity.type
_entity.pdbx_description
1 polymer ?
#
loop_
_entity_poly.entity_id
_entity_poly.type
_entity_poly.pdbx_seq_one_letter_code
_entity_poly.pdbx_strand_id
1 'polypeptide(L)'
;MDVSAPLGLLAELTHRCPLHCPYCSNPVELTARRDELTTGQWLSVLDAARDLGVLQVHMSGGEPLLRPDLPELVGRASDLGCYVNLVTSGLGLTPSRLAGLVDRGLAHVQLSMQGADAARADRIAGARAHDRKLEAATAVRAAGLPLSVNVVLHRANHDQVGALIALAERMGADRLELANTQYYGWALRNRAALMPTREQLAAAEPVVRAAAERLRGRMEIVYVVADYHERYPKPCMYGWGARQLTVAPGGDVLPCPAASAITTLPVENVQRRSLSDIWYHSESFNAFRGDGWMRDPCRTCERRSVDFGGCRCQAFLLTGDAAATDPVCSLSPDRGVVADIIATESDVDTPFVMRGPAAVR
;
A
#
# COMPACT_ATOMS: atom_id res chain seq x y z
N MET A 1 -15.11 -13.78 -19.83
CA MET A 1 -15.59 -13.13 -18.59
C MET A 1 -15.78 -11.66 -18.89
N ASP A 2 -16.89 -11.10 -18.45
CA ASP A 2 -17.09 -9.65 -18.55
C ASP A 2 -16.23 -8.98 -17.47
N VAL A 3 -15.21 -8.23 -17.91
CA VAL A 3 -14.27 -7.56 -17.01
C VAL A 3 -14.81 -6.17 -16.71
N SER A 4 -15.20 -5.93 -15.48
CA SER A 4 -15.66 -4.60 -15.04
C SER A 4 -14.55 -3.56 -15.12
N ALA A 5 -14.94 -2.31 -15.32
CA ALA A 5 -14.02 -1.18 -15.27
C ALA A 5 -13.39 -1.04 -13.87
N PRO A 6 -12.15 -0.53 -13.73
CA PRO A 6 -11.55 -0.25 -12.45
C PRO A 6 -12.22 0.93 -11.76
N LEU A 7 -12.29 0.88 -10.43
CA LEU A 7 -12.82 1.97 -9.61
C LEU A 7 -11.74 2.94 -9.15
N GLY A 8 -10.50 2.45 -9.00
CA GLY A 8 -9.40 3.19 -8.42
C GLY A 8 -8.10 3.13 -9.22
N LEU A 9 -7.37 4.25 -9.22
CA LEU A 9 -6.00 4.36 -9.67
C LEU A 9 -5.08 4.69 -8.48
N LEU A 10 -4.08 3.87 -8.24
CA LEU A 10 -2.92 4.24 -7.44
C LEU A 10 -1.87 4.83 -8.37
N ALA A 11 -1.70 6.16 -8.33
CA ALA A 11 -0.69 6.88 -9.09
C ALA A 11 0.59 7.01 -8.25
N GLU A 12 1.57 6.14 -8.47
CA GLU A 12 2.89 6.26 -7.84
C GLU A 12 3.72 7.28 -8.61
N LEU A 13 3.60 8.56 -8.22
CA LEU A 13 4.12 9.69 -8.99
C LEU A 13 5.65 9.77 -9.06
N THR A 14 6.32 9.24 -8.03
CA THR A 14 7.79 9.25 -7.91
C THR A 14 8.23 8.18 -6.90
N HIS A 15 9.41 7.61 -7.07
CA HIS A 15 10.02 6.79 -6.02
C HIS A 15 10.89 7.59 -5.05
N ARG A 16 11.10 8.88 -5.26
CA ARG A 16 11.84 9.73 -4.30
C ARG A 16 11.03 9.90 -3.02
N CYS A 17 11.70 9.79 -1.88
CA CYS A 17 11.08 9.95 -0.57
C CYS A 17 12.12 10.48 0.42
N PRO A 18 11.76 11.39 1.34
CA PRO A 18 12.66 11.85 2.39
C PRO A 18 12.79 10.86 3.54
N LEU A 19 11.98 9.78 3.54
CA LEU A 19 12.01 8.71 4.52
C LEU A 19 12.76 7.49 4.00
N HIS A 20 13.28 6.68 4.93
CA HIS A 20 14.07 5.48 4.67
C HIS A 20 13.47 4.23 5.33
N CYS A 21 12.16 4.15 5.43
CA CYS A 21 11.46 3.09 6.17
C CYS A 21 11.88 1.69 5.72
N PRO A 22 12.22 0.77 6.66
CA PRO A 22 12.67 -0.58 6.33
C PRO A 22 11.54 -1.47 5.79
N TYR A 23 10.30 -1.10 6.02
CA TYR A 23 9.12 -1.81 5.53
C TYR A 23 8.56 -1.23 4.21
N CYS A 24 9.29 -0.35 3.52
CA CYS A 24 8.80 0.31 2.32
C CYS A 24 8.36 -0.71 1.26
N SER A 25 7.17 -0.51 0.71
CA SER A 25 6.59 -1.38 -0.32
C SER A 25 7.13 -1.11 -1.73
N ASN A 26 7.77 0.05 -1.95
CA ASN A 26 8.39 0.31 -3.25
C ASN A 26 9.44 -0.75 -3.58
N PRO A 27 9.68 -1.04 -4.87
CA PRO A 27 10.69 -2.00 -5.27
C PRO A 27 12.08 -1.61 -4.76
N VAL A 28 12.97 -2.59 -4.66
CA VAL A 28 14.35 -2.33 -4.23
C VAL A 28 15.07 -1.47 -5.27
N GLU A 29 14.82 -1.72 -6.54
CA GLU A 29 15.30 -0.94 -7.66
C GLU A 29 14.32 0.20 -7.93
N LEU A 30 14.69 1.39 -7.48
CA LEU A 30 13.86 2.58 -7.56
C LEU A 30 14.01 3.27 -8.92
N THR A 31 12.92 3.67 -9.54
CA THR A 31 12.92 4.49 -10.76
C THR A 31 13.68 5.79 -10.53
N ALA A 32 14.66 6.09 -11.38
CA ALA A 32 15.40 7.34 -11.32
C ALA A 32 14.52 8.51 -11.81
N ARG A 33 14.76 9.72 -11.30
CA ARG A 33 13.96 10.91 -11.65
C ARG A 33 13.84 11.15 -13.16
N ARG A 34 14.90 10.91 -13.91
CA ARG A 34 14.92 11.11 -15.36
C ARG A 34 14.01 10.15 -16.13
N ASP A 35 13.70 9.00 -15.52
CA ASP A 35 12.90 7.92 -16.08
C ASP A 35 11.44 7.99 -15.60
N GLU A 36 11.09 8.97 -14.75
CA GLU A 36 9.72 9.23 -14.30
C GLU A 36 8.90 9.86 -15.42
N LEU A 37 7.61 9.54 -15.47
CA LEU A 37 6.66 10.19 -16.38
C LEU A 37 6.67 11.72 -16.17
N THR A 38 6.64 12.44 -17.28
CA THR A 38 6.48 13.90 -17.30
C THR A 38 5.07 14.31 -16.87
N THR A 39 4.88 15.60 -16.56
CA THR A 39 3.55 16.15 -16.24
C THR A 39 2.54 15.82 -17.34
N GLY A 40 2.89 16.08 -18.62
CA GLY A 40 1.98 15.81 -19.76
C GLY A 40 1.61 14.33 -19.89
N GLN A 41 2.55 13.41 -19.63
CA GLN A 41 2.25 11.97 -19.64
C GLN A 41 1.32 11.57 -18.48
N TRP A 42 1.52 12.13 -17.27
CA TRP A 42 0.62 11.90 -16.16
C TRP A 42 -0.79 12.46 -16.41
N LEU A 43 -0.92 13.64 -17.02
CA LEU A 43 -2.22 14.18 -17.43
C LEU A 43 -2.93 13.23 -18.38
N SER A 44 -2.23 12.68 -19.39
CA SER A 44 -2.78 11.68 -20.29
C SER A 44 -3.19 10.37 -19.58
N VAL A 45 -2.44 9.95 -18.56
CA VAL A 45 -2.79 8.78 -17.73
C VAL A 45 -4.08 9.04 -16.95
N LEU A 46 -4.26 10.24 -16.37
CA LEU A 46 -5.47 10.61 -15.64
C LEU A 46 -6.70 10.65 -16.55
N ASP A 47 -6.56 11.21 -17.76
CA ASP A 47 -7.61 11.23 -18.77
C ASP A 47 -8.02 9.80 -19.14
N ALA A 48 -7.05 8.98 -19.51
CA ALA A 48 -7.30 7.58 -19.88
C ALA A 48 -7.89 6.75 -18.72
N ALA A 49 -7.49 7.03 -17.47
CA ALA A 49 -8.04 6.36 -16.30
C ALA A 49 -9.52 6.75 -16.09
N ARG A 50 -9.87 8.01 -16.29
CA ARG A 50 -11.26 8.47 -16.20
C ARG A 50 -12.12 7.86 -17.30
N ASP A 51 -11.64 7.84 -18.54
CA ASP A 51 -12.33 7.22 -19.67
C ASP A 51 -12.54 5.71 -19.45
N LEU A 52 -11.61 5.06 -18.76
CA LEU A 52 -11.70 3.65 -18.37
C LEU A 52 -12.74 3.40 -17.26
N GLY A 53 -13.17 4.43 -16.53
CA GLY A 53 -14.17 4.34 -15.47
C GLY A 53 -13.66 4.58 -14.05
N VAL A 54 -12.38 4.99 -13.87
CA VAL A 54 -11.82 5.31 -12.57
C VAL A 54 -12.56 6.47 -11.92
N LEU A 55 -12.96 6.29 -10.66
CA LEU A 55 -13.68 7.27 -9.83
C LEU A 55 -12.81 7.84 -8.72
N GLN A 56 -11.75 7.14 -8.34
CA GLN A 56 -10.88 7.53 -7.24
C GLN A 56 -9.41 7.44 -7.64
N VAL A 57 -8.66 8.52 -7.37
CA VAL A 57 -7.23 8.60 -7.64
C VAL A 57 -6.47 8.81 -6.34
N HIS A 58 -5.52 7.91 -6.05
CA HIS A 58 -4.59 8.04 -4.94
C HIS A 58 -3.26 8.58 -5.46
N MET A 59 -2.97 9.85 -5.19
CA MET A 59 -1.67 10.47 -5.48
C MET A 59 -0.66 9.98 -4.44
N SER A 60 0.24 9.10 -4.84
CA SER A 60 1.14 8.33 -3.98
C SER A 60 2.55 8.22 -4.57
N GLY A 61 3.29 7.20 -4.16
CA GLY A 61 4.64 6.89 -4.65
C GLY A 61 5.62 6.68 -3.49
N GLY A 62 6.80 7.29 -3.58
CA GLY A 62 7.66 7.53 -2.43
C GLY A 62 7.07 8.66 -1.58
N GLU A 63 7.24 9.92 -2.07
CA GLU A 63 6.59 11.09 -1.49
C GLU A 63 6.08 12.01 -2.61
N PRO A 64 4.77 12.06 -2.86
CA PRO A 64 4.19 12.84 -3.95
C PRO A 64 4.45 14.35 -3.81
N LEU A 65 4.61 14.86 -2.59
CA LEU A 65 4.96 16.25 -2.33
C LEU A 65 6.34 16.66 -2.90
N LEU A 66 7.18 15.72 -3.32
CA LEU A 66 8.45 16.03 -4.00
C LEU A 66 8.28 16.37 -5.48
N ARG A 67 7.07 16.21 -6.03
CA ARG A 67 6.75 16.66 -7.38
C ARG A 67 6.24 18.09 -7.38
N PRO A 68 6.86 19.00 -8.14
CA PRO A 68 6.42 20.39 -8.21
C PRO A 68 5.08 20.56 -8.95
N ASP A 69 4.76 19.63 -9.86
CA ASP A 69 3.54 19.58 -10.66
C ASP A 69 2.36 18.88 -9.97
N LEU A 70 2.51 18.43 -8.72
CA LEU A 70 1.42 17.79 -7.96
C LEU A 70 0.12 18.60 -7.96
N PRO A 71 0.12 19.95 -7.78
CA PRO A 71 -1.13 20.72 -7.82
C PRO A 71 -1.85 20.66 -9.19
N GLU A 72 -1.10 20.58 -10.29
CA GLU A 72 -1.66 20.43 -11.64
C GLU A 72 -2.32 19.05 -11.80
N LEU A 73 -1.66 17.99 -11.33
CA LEU A 73 -2.18 16.62 -11.39
C LEU A 73 -3.43 16.46 -10.52
N VAL A 74 -3.44 17.05 -9.31
CA VAL A 74 -4.63 17.07 -8.43
C VAL A 74 -5.79 17.80 -9.12
N GLY A 75 -5.52 18.99 -9.69
CA GLY A 75 -6.51 19.76 -10.42
C GLY A 75 -7.13 18.96 -11.58
N ARG A 76 -6.29 18.35 -12.40
CA ARG A 76 -6.78 17.54 -13.53
C ARG A 76 -7.67 16.39 -13.08
N ALA A 77 -7.23 15.61 -12.10
CA ALA A 77 -8.04 14.50 -11.59
C ALA A 77 -9.39 14.97 -11.01
N SER A 78 -9.39 16.10 -10.31
CA SER A 78 -10.61 16.72 -9.78
C SER A 78 -11.53 17.25 -10.89
N ASP A 79 -11.00 17.94 -11.90
CA ASP A 79 -11.77 18.44 -13.05
C ASP A 79 -12.43 17.30 -13.84
N LEU A 80 -11.81 16.13 -13.87
CA LEU A 80 -12.36 14.90 -14.43
C LEU A 80 -13.45 14.26 -13.54
N GLY A 81 -13.75 14.83 -12.37
CA GLY A 81 -14.76 14.33 -11.43
C GLY A 81 -14.28 13.14 -10.59
N CYS A 82 -12.97 12.92 -10.46
CA CYS A 82 -12.44 11.89 -9.58
C CYS A 82 -12.34 12.39 -8.13
N TYR A 83 -12.55 11.48 -7.19
CA TYR A 83 -12.21 11.70 -5.78
C TYR A 83 -10.70 11.60 -5.60
N VAL A 84 -10.04 12.70 -5.22
CA VAL A 84 -8.58 12.77 -5.14
C VAL A 84 -8.11 12.62 -3.69
N ASN A 85 -7.33 11.58 -3.43
CA ASN A 85 -6.68 11.31 -2.15
C ASN A 85 -5.17 11.51 -2.26
N LEU A 86 -4.57 12.24 -1.33
CA LEU A 86 -3.12 12.38 -1.19
C LEU A 86 -2.61 11.40 -0.13
N VAL A 87 -1.79 10.44 -0.55
CA VAL A 87 -1.09 9.49 0.33
C VAL A 87 0.33 9.99 0.55
N THR A 88 0.64 10.46 1.75
CA THR A 88 1.88 11.21 2.00
C THR A 88 2.48 10.89 3.37
N SER A 89 3.78 11.14 3.49
CA SER A 89 4.44 11.21 4.80
C SER A 89 4.09 12.48 5.58
N GLY A 90 3.52 13.49 4.93
CA GLY A 90 3.26 14.81 5.50
C GLY A 90 4.47 15.75 5.52
N LEU A 91 5.67 15.27 5.19
CA LEU A 91 6.86 16.11 5.17
C LEU A 91 6.79 17.13 4.02
N GLY A 92 6.75 18.40 4.37
CA GLY A 92 6.58 19.51 3.42
C GLY A 92 5.12 19.85 3.12
N LEU A 93 4.15 19.28 3.82
CA LEU A 93 2.75 19.66 3.75
C LEU A 93 2.49 20.85 4.71
N THR A 94 2.91 22.04 4.28
CA THR A 94 2.61 23.28 5.02
C THR A 94 1.16 23.71 4.84
N PRO A 95 0.59 24.54 5.74
CA PRO A 95 -0.78 25.06 5.58
C PRO A 95 -1.02 25.74 4.22
N SER A 96 -0.07 26.55 3.75
CA SER A 96 -0.18 27.22 2.46
C SER A 96 -0.17 26.23 1.28
N ARG A 97 0.69 25.21 1.33
CA ARG A 97 0.75 24.19 0.30
C ARG A 97 -0.53 23.34 0.27
N LEU A 98 -1.04 23.00 1.45
CA LEU A 98 -2.31 22.29 1.59
C LEU A 98 -3.47 23.11 1.01
N ALA A 99 -3.55 24.41 1.35
CA ALA A 99 -4.57 25.30 0.79
C ALA A 99 -4.55 25.30 -0.74
N GLY A 100 -3.35 25.41 -1.36
CA GLY A 100 -3.21 25.34 -2.80
C GLY A 100 -3.64 23.99 -3.42
N LEU A 101 -3.53 22.88 -2.70
CA LEU A 101 -4.04 21.58 -3.14
C LEU A 101 -5.56 21.48 -2.97
N VAL A 102 -6.10 22.04 -1.89
CA VAL A 102 -7.57 22.12 -1.64
C VAL A 102 -8.25 22.96 -2.72
N ASP A 103 -7.68 24.12 -3.06
CA ASP A 103 -8.17 24.98 -4.15
C ASP A 103 -8.19 24.27 -5.52
N ARG A 104 -7.38 23.22 -5.65
CA ARG A 104 -7.33 22.35 -6.85
C ARG A 104 -8.21 21.11 -6.73
N GLY A 105 -8.97 20.95 -5.64
CA GLY A 105 -9.93 19.86 -5.47
C GLY A 105 -9.38 18.63 -4.77
N LEU A 106 -8.29 18.75 -3.96
CA LEU A 106 -7.91 17.68 -3.05
C LEU A 106 -9.04 17.38 -2.07
N ALA A 107 -9.49 16.13 -2.00
CA ALA A 107 -10.64 15.72 -1.22
C ALA A 107 -10.30 14.97 0.08
N HIS A 108 -9.09 14.40 0.19
CA HIS A 108 -8.71 13.55 1.32
C HIS A 108 -7.19 13.53 1.49
N VAL A 109 -6.74 13.36 2.72
CA VAL A 109 -5.32 13.13 3.03
C VAL A 109 -5.16 11.88 3.87
N GLN A 110 -4.28 10.98 3.43
CA GLN A 110 -3.81 9.84 4.21
C GLN A 110 -2.37 10.08 4.64
N LEU A 111 -2.15 10.19 5.97
CA LEU A 111 -0.82 10.36 6.56
C LEU A 111 -0.27 9.04 7.05
N SER A 112 0.99 8.75 6.74
CA SER A 112 1.72 7.61 7.29
C SER A 112 2.37 7.95 8.63
N MET A 113 2.14 7.12 9.68
CA MET A 113 2.81 7.21 10.97
C MET A 113 3.62 5.95 11.23
N GLN A 114 4.75 6.06 11.95
CA GLN A 114 5.67 4.94 12.18
C GLN A 114 5.70 4.48 13.65
N GLY A 115 5.34 5.36 14.56
CA GLY A 115 5.32 5.11 15.99
C GLY A 115 4.49 6.14 16.73
N ALA A 116 4.15 5.85 17.98
CA ALA A 116 3.33 6.73 18.81
C ALA A 116 4.13 7.87 19.48
N ASP A 117 5.45 7.78 19.47
CA ASP A 117 6.39 8.77 19.97
C ASP A 117 7.49 9.07 18.96
N ALA A 118 8.13 10.23 19.09
CA ALA A 118 9.16 10.72 18.17
C ALA A 118 10.38 9.78 18.13
N ALA A 119 10.83 9.26 19.24
CA ALA A 119 12.05 8.46 19.31
C ALA A 119 11.91 7.18 18.47
N ARG A 120 10.77 6.47 18.58
CA ARG A 120 10.48 5.27 17.81
C ARG A 120 10.14 5.59 16.36
N ALA A 121 9.26 6.57 16.15
CA ALA A 121 8.82 6.95 14.80
C ALA A 121 9.99 7.38 13.91
N ASP A 122 10.87 8.24 14.41
CA ASP A 122 12.01 8.77 13.68
C ASP A 122 13.07 7.68 13.40
N ARG A 123 13.29 6.78 14.35
CA ARG A 123 14.17 5.62 14.14
C ARG A 123 13.67 4.71 13.02
N ILE A 124 12.35 4.41 12.98
CA ILE A 124 11.74 3.58 11.95
C ILE A 124 11.73 4.32 10.60
N ALA A 125 11.43 5.60 10.62
CA ALA A 125 11.41 6.43 9.41
C ALA A 125 12.81 6.67 8.81
N GLY A 126 13.87 6.52 9.61
CA GLY A 126 15.24 6.92 9.25
C GLY A 126 15.40 8.42 9.06
N ALA A 127 14.52 9.23 9.63
CA ALA A 127 14.49 10.69 9.51
C ALA A 127 13.72 11.32 10.67
N ARG A 128 14.08 12.53 11.05
CA ARG A 128 13.29 13.33 12.01
C ARG A 128 12.02 13.84 11.33
N ALA A 129 10.91 13.19 11.59
CA ALA A 129 9.66 13.39 10.86
C ALA A 129 8.41 13.51 11.77
N HIS A 130 8.43 12.91 12.95
CA HIS A 130 7.24 12.73 13.79
C HIS A 130 6.49 14.04 14.04
N ASP A 131 7.16 15.07 14.57
CA ASP A 131 6.50 16.33 14.96
C ASP A 131 5.92 17.04 13.74
N ARG A 132 6.65 17.06 12.62
CA ARG A 132 6.16 17.65 11.36
C ARG A 132 4.94 16.93 10.78
N LYS A 133 4.80 15.63 11.04
CA LYS A 133 3.60 14.87 10.67
C LYS A 133 2.40 15.26 11.53
N LEU A 134 2.61 15.52 12.82
CA LEU A 134 1.55 16.04 13.69
C LEU A 134 1.09 17.45 13.27
N GLU A 135 2.04 18.31 12.89
CA GLU A 135 1.74 19.63 12.31
C GLU A 135 0.93 19.49 11.01
N ALA A 136 1.32 18.55 10.13
CA ALA A 136 0.59 18.27 8.90
C ALA A 136 -0.85 17.79 9.18
N ALA A 137 -1.04 16.88 10.15
CA ALA A 137 -2.36 16.43 10.57
C ALA A 137 -3.23 17.58 11.08
N THR A 138 -2.65 18.46 11.91
CA THR A 138 -3.33 19.67 12.40
C THR A 138 -3.77 20.56 11.25
N ALA A 139 -2.90 20.78 10.24
CA ALA A 139 -3.23 21.56 9.06
C ALA A 139 -4.37 20.94 8.24
N VAL A 140 -4.35 19.60 8.04
CA VAL A 140 -5.42 18.86 7.34
C VAL A 140 -6.77 19.04 8.04
N ARG A 141 -6.80 18.91 9.36
CA ARG A 141 -8.03 19.10 10.13
C ARG A 141 -8.52 20.56 10.10
N ALA A 142 -7.61 21.53 10.20
CA ALA A 142 -7.94 22.96 10.09
C ALA A 142 -8.50 23.32 8.70
N ALA A 143 -8.08 22.63 7.65
CA ALA A 143 -8.62 22.79 6.29
C ALA A 143 -9.98 22.07 6.08
N GLY A 144 -10.51 21.38 7.09
CA GLY A 144 -11.79 20.66 7.00
C GLY A 144 -11.75 19.38 6.16
N LEU A 145 -10.56 18.88 5.80
CA LEU A 145 -10.44 17.65 5.05
C LEU A 145 -10.56 16.41 5.93
N PRO A 146 -11.13 15.32 5.41
CA PRO A 146 -11.02 14.00 6.01
C PRO A 146 -9.55 13.59 6.16
N LEU A 147 -9.21 13.00 7.31
CA LEU A 147 -7.87 12.52 7.64
C LEU A 147 -7.89 11.02 7.90
N SER A 148 -7.17 10.27 7.08
CA SER A 148 -6.79 8.90 7.40
C SER A 148 -5.37 8.84 7.94
N VAL A 149 -5.15 8.00 8.95
CA VAL A 149 -3.81 7.68 9.45
C VAL A 149 -3.52 6.23 9.11
N ASN A 150 -2.40 5.98 8.45
CA ASN A 150 -1.92 4.63 8.16
C ASN A 150 -0.66 4.33 8.98
N VAL A 151 -0.65 3.19 9.65
CA VAL A 151 0.49 2.67 10.40
C VAL A 151 0.82 1.27 9.92
N VAL A 152 2.03 1.09 9.40
CA VAL A 152 2.53 -0.25 9.11
C VAL A 152 3.04 -0.86 10.43
N LEU A 153 2.36 -1.92 10.89
CA LEU A 153 2.71 -2.65 12.11
C LEU A 153 3.78 -3.69 11.82
N HIS A 154 4.76 -3.74 12.71
CA HIS A 154 5.84 -4.72 12.70
C HIS A 154 6.42 -4.87 14.10
N ARG A 155 7.35 -5.82 14.28
CA ARG A 155 7.95 -6.13 15.59
C ARG A 155 8.32 -4.90 16.43
N ALA A 156 8.87 -3.87 15.81
CA ALA A 156 9.40 -2.70 16.53
C ALA A 156 8.34 -1.68 16.97
N ASN A 157 7.06 -1.82 16.60
CA ASN A 157 5.99 -0.90 17.01
C ASN A 157 4.67 -1.59 17.42
N HIS A 158 4.63 -2.92 17.39
CA HIS A 158 3.45 -3.70 17.76
C HIS A 158 3.00 -3.47 19.22
N ASP A 159 3.97 -3.27 20.12
CA ASP A 159 3.73 -2.94 21.53
C ASP A 159 3.10 -1.56 21.72
N GLN A 160 3.13 -0.70 20.70
CA GLN A 160 2.55 0.63 20.73
C GLN A 160 1.10 0.71 20.18
N VAL A 161 0.46 -0.39 19.82
CA VAL A 161 -0.87 -0.37 19.16
C VAL A 161 -1.88 0.48 19.92
N GLY A 162 -1.99 0.35 21.24
CA GLY A 162 -2.87 1.18 22.06
C GLY A 162 -2.51 2.67 22.03
N ALA A 163 -1.22 2.99 22.09
CA ALA A 163 -0.71 4.36 22.01
C ALA A 163 -0.89 4.97 20.61
N LEU A 164 -0.76 4.16 19.54
CA LEU A 164 -1.02 4.57 18.15
C LEU A 164 -2.50 4.89 17.91
N ILE A 165 -3.40 4.08 18.46
CA ILE A 165 -4.85 4.38 18.42
C ILE A 165 -5.15 5.70 19.13
N ALA A 166 -4.62 5.89 20.35
CA ALA A 166 -4.79 7.14 21.09
C ALA A 166 -4.18 8.35 20.37
N LEU A 167 -3.05 8.15 19.65
CA LEU A 167 -2.45 9.20 18.84
C LEU A 167 -3.35 9.59 17.67
N ALA A 168 -3.87 8.63 16.90
CA ALA A 168 -4.78 8.88 15.79
C ALA A 168 -6.07 9.60 16.27
N GLU A 169 -6.59 9.20 17.44
CA GLU A 169 -7.74 9.87 18.07
C GLU A 169 -7.41 11.34 18.42
N ARG A 170 -6.24 11.64 19.00
CA ARG A 170 -5.78 13.02 19.25
C ARG A 170 -5.54 13.82 17.97
N MET A 171 -5.07 13.18 16.90
CA MET A 171 -4.93 13.80 15.58
C MET A 171 -6.28 14.15 14.94
N GLY A 172 -7.38 13.67 15.50
CA GLY A 172 -8.71 13.82 14.93
C GLY A 172 -8.91 13.04 13.64
N ALA A 173 -8.26 11.88 13.52
CA ALA A 173 -8.42 11.03 12.35
C ALA A 173 -9.85 10.49 12.22
N ASP A 174 -10.38 10.48 11.00
CA ASP A 174 -11.66 9.85 10.67
C ASP A 174 -11.49 8.34 10.44
N ARG A 175 -10.27 7.91 10.06
CA ARG A 175 -9.91 6.52 9.84
C ARG A 175 -8.48 6.25 10.30
N LEU A 176 -8.29 5.13 10.97
CA LEU A 176 -6.99 4.57 11.30
C LEU A 176 -6.85 3.20 10.66
N GLU A 177 -5.82 3.03 9.83
CA GLU A 177 -5.42 1.73 9.30
C GLU A 177 -4.18 1.23 10.02
N LEU A 178 -4.32 0.12 10.73
CA LEU A 178 -3.26 -0.63 11.38
C LEU A 178 -2.94 -1.84 10.51
N ALA A 179 -1.98 -1.70 9.62
CA ALA A 179 -1.67 -2.71 8.62
C ALA A 179 -0.41 -3.49 8.99
N ASN A 180 -0.55 -4.79 9.31
CA ASN A 180 0.62 -5.64 9.47
C ASN A 180 1.44 -5.70 8.17
N THR A 181 2.77 -5.69 8.32
CA THR A 181 3.72 -5.64 7.22
C THR A 181 3.49 -6.76 6.21
N GLN A 182 3.44 -6.39 4.94
CA GLN A 182 3.44 -7.32 3.81
C GLN A 182 4.86 -7.43 3.27
N TYR A 183 5.36 -8.67 3.07
CA TYR A 183 6.77 -8.90 2.75
C TYR A 183 7.03 -8.90 1.25
N TYR A 184 7.18 -7.70 0.68
CA TYR A 184 7.72 -7.46 -0.66
C TYR A 184 8.57 -6.18 -0.66
N GLY A 185 9.37 -5.95 -1.71
CA GLY A 185 10.29 -4.81 -1.76
C GLY A 185 11.29 -4.81 -0.59
N TRP A 186 11.42 -3.67 0.08
CA TRP A 186 12.30 -3.51 1.24
C TRP A 186 11.82 -4.29 2.46
N ALA A 187 10.49 -4.46 2.60
CA ALA A 187 9.94 -5.27 3.69
C ALA A 187 10.38 -6.74 3.61
N LEU A 188 10.51 -7.29 2.40
CA LEU A 188 11.01 -8.66 2.22
C LEU A 188 12.48 -8.80 2.65
N ARG A 189 13.31 -7.79 2.36
CA ARG A 189 14.72 -7.73 2.82
C ARG A 189 14.86 -7.67 4.34
N ASN A 190 13.87 -7.11 4.99
CA ASN A 190 13.84 -6.90 6.44
C ASN A 190 12.89 -7.87 7.15
N ARG A 191 12.42 -8.95 6.48
CA ARG A 191 11.36 -9.80 7.03
C ARG A 191 11.68 -10.29 8.44
N ALA A 192 12.88 -10.80 8.69
CA ALA A 192 13.30 -11.26 10.01
C ALA A 192 13.26 -10.15 11.09
N ALA A 193 13.62 -8.92 10.74
CA ALA A 193 13.58 -7.77 11.63
C ALA A 193 12.17 -7.22 11.86
N LEU A 194 11.26 -7.41 10.91
CA LEU A 194 9.93 -6.81 10.90
C LEU A 194 8.84 -7.76 11.39
N MET A 195 9.05 -9.08 11.30
CA MET A 195 8.02 -10.08 11.64
C MET A 195 7.62 -9.98 13.12
N PRO A 196 6.34 -9.72 13.42
CA PRO A 196 5.87 -9.71 14.81
C PRO A 196 5.87 -11.14 15.37
N THR A 197 6.02 -11.24 16.70
CA THR A 197 5.84 -12.52 17.40
C THR A 197 4.37 -12.84 17.61
N ARG A 198 4.05 -14.11 17.90
CA ARG A 198 2.68 -14.53 18.23
C ARG A 198 2.14 -13.80 19.46
N GLU A 199 2.99 -13.57 20.45
CA GLU A 199 2.66 -12.85 21.68
C GLU A 199 2.28 -11.39 21.39
N GLN A 200 3.04 -10.72 20.50
CA GLN A 200 2.73 -9.36 20.08
C GLN A 200 1.37 -9.28 19.37
N LEU A 201 1.08 -10.21 18.47
CA LEU A 201 -0.21 -10.28 17.77
C LEU A 201 -1.36 -10.55 18.75
N ALA A 202 -1.20 -11.54 19.65
CA ALA A 202 -2.20 -11.88 20.64
C ALA A 202 -2.49 -10.73 21.62
N ALA A 203 -1.48 -9.93 21.96
CA ALA A 203 -1.64 -8.75 22.80
C ALA A 203 -2.34 -7.59 22.08
N ALA A 204 -2.07 -7.40 20.80
CA ALA A 204 -2.62 -6.28 20.02
C ALA A 204 -4.10 -6.47 19.64
N GLU A 205 -4.50 -7.67 19.27
CA GLU A 205 -5.84 -7.95 18.75
C GLU A 205 -7.00 -7.53 19.68
N PRO A 206 -7.00 -7.87 20.99
CA PRO A 206 -8.06 -7.42 21.90
C PRO A 206 -8.09 -5.90 22.08
N VAL A 207 -6.91 -5.23 22.03
CA VAL A 207 -6.81 -3.76 22.11
C VAL A 207 -7.46 -3.11 20.91
N VAL A 208 -7.17 -3.61 19.71
CA VAL A 208 -7.77 -3.11 18.46
C VAL A 208 -9.29 -3.31 18.48
N ARG A 209 -9.76 -4.50 18.86
CA ARG A 209 -11.18 -4.82 18.90
C ARG A 209 -11.94 -3.93 19.88
N ALA A 210 -11.42 -3.75 21.09
CA ALA A 210 -12.03 -2.88 22.10
C ALA A 210 -12.07 -1.41 21.65
N ALA A 211 -11.01 -0.95 20.98
CA ALA A 211 -10.95 0.40 20.44
C ALA A 211 -11.92 0.60 19.26
N ALA A 212 -12.05 -0.36 18.36
CA ALA A 212 -13.00 -0.31 17.26
C ALA A 212 -14.45 -0.19 17.74
N GLU A 213 -14.83 -0.93 18.80
CA GLU A 213 -16.13 -0.77 19.44
C GLU A 213 -16.31 0.61 20.09
N ARG A 214 -15.33 1.06 20.86
CA ARG A 214 -15.37 2.35 21.59
C ARG A 214 -15.46 3.55 20.64
N LEU A 215 -14.82 3.46 19.47
CA LEU A 215 -14.69 4.54 18.51
C LEU A 215 -15.70 4.47 17.35
N ARG A 216 -16.60 3.49 17.37
CA ARG A 216 -17.63 3.33 16.35
C ARG A 216 -18.41 4.62 16.13
N GLY A 217 -18.51 5.05 14.86
CA GLY A 217 -19.17 6.31 14.48
C GLY A 217 -18.35 7.58 14.69
N ARG A 218 -17.12 7.50 15.27
CA ARG A 218 -16.19 8.62 15.42
C ARG A 218 -14.91 8.45 14.61
N MET A 219 -14.32 7.27 14.64
CA MET A 219 -13.13 6.90 13.87
C MET A 219 -13.27 5.44 13.44
N GLU A 220 -13.15 5.18 12.14
CA GLU A 220 -13.07 3.82 11.63
C GLU A 220 -11.69 3.23 11.92
N ILE A 221 -11.63 2.04 12.50
CA ILE A 221 -10.38 1.29 12.66
C ILE A 221 -10.39 0.09 11.72
N VAL A 222 -9.42 0.07 10.80
CA VAL A 222 -9.16 -1.06 9.90
C VAL A 222 -7.92 -1.78 10.39
N TYR A 223 -8.05 -3.07 10.68
CA TYR A 223 -6.94 -3.91 11.07
C TYR A 223 -6.63 -4.93 9.99
N VAL A 224 -5.47 -4.82 9.37
CA VAL A 224 -4.99 -5.80 8.39
C VAL A 224 -4.13 -6.83 9.10
N VAL A 225 -4.57 -8.08 9.05
CA VAL A 225 -3.93 -9.20 9.77
C VAL A 225 -2.52 -9.49 9.27
N ALA A 226 -1.72 -10.13 10.13
CA ALA A 226 -0.38 -10.61 9.81
C ALA A 226 -0.50 -11.98 9.10
N ASP A 227 -0.55 -11.99 7.79
CA ASP A 227 -0.86 -13.15 6.94
C ASP A 227 -0.14 -14.44 7.36
N TYR A 228 1.16 -14.38 7.65
CA TYR A 228 1.96 -15.58 7.98
C TYR A 228 1.47 -16.32 9.24
N HIS A 229 0.76 -15.60 10.13
CA HIS A 229 0.21 -16.17 11.36
C HIS A 229 -1.25 -16.62 11.22
N GLU A 230 -1.85 -16.40 10.04
CA GLU A 230 -3.26 -16.74 9.78
C GLU A 230 -3.43 -18.20 9.29
N ARG A 231 -4.66 -18.69 9.43
CA ARG A 231 -5.06 -19.99 8.89
C ARG A 231 -5.37 -19.94 7.40
N TYR A 232 -5.92 -18.83 6.94
CA TYR A 232 -6.31 -18.59 5.55
C TYR A 232 -5.76 -17.25 5.09
N PRO A 233 -5.40 -17.13 3.81
CA PRO A 233 -4.89 -15.87 3.28
C PRO A 233 -6.01 -14.81 3.24
N LYS A 234 -5.63 -13.55 3.33
CA LYS A 234 -6.54 -12.45 3.03
C LYS A 234 -6.86 -12.42 1.54
N PRO A 235 -8.04 -11.85 1.16
CA PRO A 235 -8.39 -11.70 -0.25
C PRO A 235 -7.41 -10.76 -0.96
N CYS A 236 -6.96 -11.14 -2.16
CA CYS A 236 -6.13 -10.31 -3.01
C CYS A 236 -6.96 -9.20 -3.65
N MET A 237 -7.10 -8.04 -2.99
CA MET A 237 -7.76 -6.85 -3.54
C MET A 237 -9.17 -7.13 -4.12
N TYR A 238 -9.93 -8.05 -3.52
CA TYR A 238 -11.20 -8.57 -4.05
C TYR A 238 -11.10 -9.28 -5.40
N GLY A 239 -9.96 -9.83 -5.70
CA GLY A 239 -9.60 -10.50 -6.94
C GLY A 239 -8.49 -9.76 -7.68
N TRP A 240 -7.64 -10.52 -8.36
CA TRP A 240 -6.52 -9.98 -9.14
C TRP A 240 -7.01 -9.09 -10.28
N GLY A 241 -6.50 -7.85 -10.36
CA GLY A 241 -6.87 -6.90 -11.41
C GLY A 241 -8.38 -6.62 -11.49
N ALA A 242 -9.12 -6.69 -10.35
CA ALA A 242 -10.56 -6.61 -10.34
C ALA A 242 -11.12 -5.20 -10.13
N ARG A 243 -10.48 -4.38 -9.30
CA ARG A 243 -11.07 -3.09 -8.88
C ARG A 243 -10.16 -1.89 -9.04
N GLN A 244 -8.86 -2.10 -9.05
CA GLN A 244 -7.90 -1.01 -9.14
C GLN A 244 -6.69 -1.41 -9.96
N LEU A 245 -5.98 -0.39 -10.42
CA LEU A 245 -4.68 -0.53 -11.06
C LEU A 245 -3.69 0.44 -10.42
N THR A 246 -2.42 0.12 -10.57
CA THR A 246 -1.30 0.99 -10.17
C THR A 246 -0.56 1.41 -11.43
N VAL A 247 -0.22 2.70 -11.52
CA VAL A 247 0.74 3.20 -12.50
C VAL A 247 1.98 3.64 -11.74
N ALA A 248 3.10 2.96 -12.01
CA ALA A 248 4.39 3.24 -11.40
C ALA A 248 5.05 4.50 -12.01
N PRO A 249 6.06 5.10 -11.36
CA PRO A 249 6.65 6.35 -11.81
C PRO A 249 7.16 6.34 -13.25
N GLY A 250 7.66 5.20 -13.74
CA GLY A 250 8.15 5.02 -15.11
C GLY A 250 7.05 4.69 -16.13
N GLY A 251 5.79 4.62 -15.70
CA GLY A 251 4.64 4.32 -16.56
C GLY A 251 4.24 2.85 -16.62
N ASP A 252 4.88 1.97 -15.88
CA ASP A 252 4.49 0.57 -15.77
C ASP A 252 3.11 0.44 -15.12
N VAL A 253 2.26 -0.42 -15.68
CA VAL A 253 0.88 -0.63 -15.21
C VAL A 253 0.77 -1.99 -14.55
N LEU A 254 0.35 -1.99 -13.30
CA LEU A 254 0.32 -3.17 -12.45
C LEU A 254 -1.09 -3.42 -11.90
N PRO A 255 -1.55 -4.66 -11.78
CA PRO A 255 -2.81 -5.00 -11.12
C PRO A 255 -2.78 -4.79 -9.60
N CYS A 256 -1.57 -4.72 -9.01
CA CYS A 256 -1.34 -4.34 -7.62
C CYS A 256 0.09 -3.81 -7.47
N PRO A 257 0.42 -2.97 -6.45
CA PRO A 257 1.77 -2.41 -6.28
C PRO A 257 2.88 -3.47 -6.19
N ALA A 258 2.57 -4.65 -5.63
CA ALA A 258 3.53 -5.75 -5.47
C ALA A 258 3.68 -6.64 -6.72
N ALA A 259 2.88 -6.43 -7.78
CA ALA A 259 2.82 -7.35 -8.92
C ALA A 259 4.12 -7.39 -9.73
N SER A 260 4.93 -6.33 -9.67
CA SER A 260 6.27 -6.31 -10.26
C SER A 260 7.23 -7.38 -9.68
N ALA A 261 6.91 -7.95 -8.52
CA ALA A 261 7.65 -9.04 -7.94
C ALA A 261 7.49 -10.36 -8.72
N ILE A 262 6.41 -10.52 -9.50
CA ILE A 262 6.17 -11.69 -10.34
C ILE A 262 6.94 -11.54 -11.65
N THR A 263 8.19 -11.91 -11.66
CA THR A 263 9.11 -11.71 -12.80
C THR A 263 8.76 -12.56 -14.04
N THR A 264 7.86 -13.51 -13.90
CA THR A 264 7.36 -14.35 -15.00
C THR A 264 6.19 -13.73 -15.77
N LEU A 265 5.60 -12.63 -15.27
CA LEU A 265 4.56 -11.90 -15.97
C LEU A 265 5.15 -10.69 -16.72
N PRO A 266 4.68 -10.43 -17.95
CA PRO A 266 5.08 -9.22 -18.66
C PRO A 266 4.52 -7.97 -17.96
N VAL A 267 5.33 -6.91 -17.88
CA VAL A 267 4.90 -5.62 -17.38
C VAL A 267 4.65 -4.70 -18.57
N GLU A 268 3.41 -4.23 -18.68
CA GLU A 268 3.01 -3.28 -19.73
C GLU A 268 3.21 -1.85 -19.27
N ASN A 269 3.43 -0.92 -20.24
CA ASN A 269 3.74 0.47 -19.94
C ASN A 269 2.83 1.42 -20.74
N VAL A 270 2.29 2.45 -20.07
CA VAL A 270 1.37 3.44 -20.65
C VAL A 270 1.96 4.24 -21.82
N GLN A 271 3.29 4.31 -21.95
CA GLN A 271 3.95 4.99 -23.05
C GLN A 271 3.93 4.16 -24.36
N ARG A 272 3.60 2.86 -24.27
CA ARG A 272 3.61 1.93 -25.42
C ARG A 272 2.24 1.37 -25.75
N ARG A 273 1.33 1.31 -24.77
CA ARG A 273 0.04 0.67 -24.89
C ARG A 273 -1.02 1.46 -24.13
N SER A 274 -2.23 1.59 -24.65
CA SER A 274 -3.28 2.34 -23.97
C SER A 274 -3.69 1.68 -22.65
N LEU A 275 -4.07 2.48 -21.67
CA LEU A 275 -4.47 2.00 -20.35
C LEU A 275 -5.68 1.05 -20.44
N SER A 276 -6.63 1.34 -21.34
CA SER A 276 -7.80 0.48 -21.59
C SER A 276 -7.38 -0.88 -22.15
N ASP A 277 -6.49 -0.89 -23.14
CA ASP A 277 -6.01 -2.13 -23.73
C ASP A 277 -5.20 -2.97 -22.73
N ILE A 278 -4.38 -2.33 -21.87
CA ILE A 278 -3.68 -2.99 -20.77
C ILE A 278 -4.68 -3.62 -19.81
N TRP A 279 -5.70 -2.86 -19.36
CA TRP A 279 -6.68 -3.33 -18.40
C TRP A 279 -7.46 -4.56 -18.89
N TYR A 280 -7.94 -4.52 -20.14
CA TYR A 280 -8.81 -5.56 -20.65
C TYR A 280 -8.05 -6.74 -21.29
N HIS A 281 -6.89 -6.50 -21.90
CA HIS A 281 -6.28 -7.47 -22.81
C HIS A 281 -4.84 -7.86 -22.47
N SER A 282 -4.20 -7.27 -21.43
CA SER A 282 -2.85 -7.69 -21.07
C SER A 282 -2.82 -9.05 -20.40
N GLU A 283 -1.75 -9.78 -20.62
CA GLU A 283 -1.50 -11.06 -19.97
C GLU A 283 -1.41 -10.88 -18.44
N SER A 284 -0.67 -9.88 -17.97
CA SER A 284 -0.47 -9.62 -16.54
C SER A 284 -1.78 -9.39 -15.78
N PHE A 285 -2.74 -8.64 -16.35
CA PHE A 285 -4.03 -8.42 -15.72
C PHE A 285 -4.95 -9.64 -15.80
N ASN A 286 -4.86 -10.42 -16.87
CA ASN A 286 -5.75 -11.56 -17.08
C ASN A 286 -5.23 -12.88 -16.47
N ALA A 287 -3.96 -12.95 -16.07
CA ALA A 287 -3.32 -14.17 -15.57
C ALA A 287 -4.10 -14.84 -14.41
N PHE A 288 -4.66 -14.02 -13.50
CA PHE A 288 -5.32 -14.52 -12.30
C PHE A 288 -6.72 -13.93 -12.08
N ARG A 289 -7.37 -13.42 -13.13
CA ARG A 289 -8.78 -13.01 -13.08
C ARG A 289 -9.69 -14.24 -13.06
N GLY A 290 -10.75 -14.16 -12.24
CA GLY A 290 -11.68 -15.28 -12.06
C GLY A 290 -11.06 -16.44 -11.29
N ASP A 291 -11.56 -17.66 -11.54
CA ASP A 291 -11.15 -18.88 -10.84
C ASP A 291 -10.61 -19.97 -11.79
N GLY A 292 -10.69 -19.76 -13.11
CA GLY A 292 -10.27 -20.76 -14.11
C GLY A 292 -8.77 -21.09 -14.09
N TRP A 293 -7.93 -20.22 -13.53
CA TRP A 293 -6.49 -20.43 -13.37
C TRP A 293 -6.17 -21.29 -12.13
N MET A 294 -7.11 -21.42 -11.18
CA MET A 294 -6.88 -22.07 -9.90
C MET A 294 -6.60 -23.56 -10.07
N ARG A 295 -5.63 -24.05 -9.31
CA ARG A 295 -5.32 -25.47 -9.16
C ARG A 295 -5.89 -25.99 -7.84
N ASP A 296 -5.97 -27.31 -7.66
CA ASP A 296 -6.31 -27.87 -6.36
C ASP A 296 -5.22 -27.54 -5.32
N PRO A 297 -5.58 -27.25 -4.06
CA PRO A 297 -6.92 -27.34 -3.49
C PRO A 297 -7.85 -26.13 -3.72
N CYS A 298 -7.35 -25.00 -4.28
CA CYS A 298 -8.14 -23.78 -4.44
C CYS A 298 -9.34 -23.97 -5.37
N ARG A 299 -9.18 -24.73 -6.46
CA ARG A 299 -10.22 -24.93 -7.48
C ARG A 299 -11.52 -25.53 -6.90
N THR A 300 -11.39 -26.44 -5.96
CA THR A 300 -12.53 -27.14 -5.30
C THR A 300 -12.88 -26.54 -3.95
N CYS A 301 -12.15 -25.52 -3.47
CA CYS A 301 -12.34 -24.93 -2.15
C CYS A 301 -13.58 -24.04 -2.11
N GLU A 302 -14.38 -24.17 -1.05
CA GLU A 302 -15.54 -23.30 -0.80
C GLU A 302 -15.15 -21.84 -0.60
N ARG A 303 -13.92 -21.59 -0.17
CA ARG A 303 -13.40 -20.22 0.06
C ARG A 303 -12.88 -19.51 -1.20
N ARG A 304 -12.88 -20.16 -2.36
CA ARG A 304 -12.30 -19.58 -3.60
C ARG A 304 -12.89 -18.21 -3.99
N SER A 305 -14.18 -17.98 -3.68
CA SER A 305 -14.85 -16.69 -3.91
C SER A 305 -14.70 -15.70 -2.75
N VAL A 306 -14.07 -16.10 -1.64
CA VAL A 306 -13.83 -15.27 -0.45
C VAL A 306 -12.42 -14.72 -0.46
N ASP A 307 -11.41 -15.58 -0.63
CA ASP A 307 -9.99 -15.21 -0.59
C ASP A 307 -9.33 -15.13 -1.99
N PHE A 308 -10.05 -15.53 -3.04
CA PHE A 308 -9.57 -15.50 -4.43
C PHE A 308 -8.23 -16.21 -4.64
N GLY A 309 -7.98 -17.27 -3.84
CA GLY A 309 -6.74 -18.03 -3.84
C GLY A 309 -5.57 -17.35 -3.12
N GLY A 310 -5.80 -16.24 -2.42
CA GLY A 310 -4.79 -15.50 -1.66
C GLY A 310 -3.93 -14.54 -2.52
N CYS A 311 -2.79 -14.14 -2.00
CA CYS A 311 -1.90 -13.16 -2.65
C CYS A 311 -0.96 -13.82 -3.67
N ARG A 312 -1.10 -13.49 -4.96
CA ARG A 312 -0.28 -14.07 -6.04
C ARG A 312 1.18 -13.66 -5.97
N CYS A 313 1.44 -12.41 -5.54
CA CYS A 313 2.80 -11.92 -5.33
C CYS A 313 3.50 -12.70 -4.21
N GLN A 314 2.81 -12.97 -3.11
CA GLN A 314 3.32 -13.75 -1.99
C GLN A 314 3.54 -15.22 -2.38
N ALA A 315 2.61 -15.82 -3.11
CA ALA A 315 2.76 -17.17 -3.64
C ALA A 315 4.04 -17.28 -4.49
N PHE A 316 4.24 -16.34 -5.43
CA PHE A 316 5.45 -16.31 -6.26
C PHE A 316 6.73 -16.13 -5.44
N LEU A 317 6.75 -15.18 -4.50
CA LEU A 317 7.94 -14.91 -3.69
C LEU A 317 8.34 -16.07 -2.78
N LEU A 318 7.38 -16.90 -2.38
CA LEU A 318 7.61 -18.04 -1.47
C LEU A 318 7.84 -19.36 -2.19
N THR A 319 7.30 -19.55 -3.41
CA THR A 319 7.34 -20.83 -4.12
C THR A 319 7.98 -20.77 -5.51
N GLY A 320 8.15 -19.57 -6.06
CA GLY A 320 8.55 -19.36 -7.46
C GLY A 320 7.39 -19.53 -8.46
N ASP A 321 6.18 -19.86 -8.02
CA ASP A 321 5.01 -20.05 -8.86
C ASP A 321 3.84 -19.17 -8.37
N ALA A 322 3.47 -18.15 -9.16
CA ALA A 322 2.36 -17.26 -8.83
C ALA A 322 0.99 -17.96 -8.89
N ALA A 323 0.87 -19.12 -9.56
CA ALA A 323 -0.34 -19.92 -9.59
C ALA A 323 -0.43 -20.97 -8.46
N ALA A 324 0.61 -21.11 -7.64
CA ALA A 324 0.57 -21.97 -6.47
C ALA A 324 -0.52 -21.54 -5.47
N THR A 325 -1.05 -22.47 -4.70
CA THR A 325 -1.89 -22.13 -3.54
C THR A 325 -1.06 -21.27 -2.60
N ASP A 326 -1.62 -20.13 -2.17
CA ASP A 326 -0.90 -19.24 -1.26
C ASP A 326 -0.38 -20.03 -0.03
N PRO A 327 0.95 -20.02 0.24
CA PRO A 327 1.54 -20.80 1.34
C PRO A 327 1.01 -20.42 2.74
N VAL A 328 0.35 -19.28 2.88
CA VAL A 328 -0.35 -18.90 4.12
C VAL A 328 -1.56 -19.80 4.36
N CYS A 329 -2.21 -20.31 3.30
CA CYS A 329 -3.37 -21.18 3.44
C CYS A 329 -2.99 -22.50 4.14
N SER A 330 -3.78 -22.89 5.16
CA SER A 330 -3.59 -24.17 5.85
C SER A 330 -3.79 -25.39 4.95
N LEU A 331 -4.42 -25.20 3.79
CA LEU A 331 -4.63 -26.26 2.79
C LEU A 331 -3.53 -26.29 1.73
N SER A 332 -2.59 -25.34 1.77
CA SER A 332 -1.47 -25.28 0.80
C SER A 332 -0.51 -26.43 1.03
N PRO A 333 -0.07 -27.13 -0.03
CA PRO A 333 1.03 -28.10 0.07
C PRO A 333 2.34 -27.42 0.50
N ASP A 334 2.48 -26.10 0.26
CA ASP A 334 3.66 -25.30 0.57
C ASP A 334 3.57 -24.59 1.94
N ARG A 335 2.60 -24.95 2.78
CA ARG A 335 2.42 -24.35 4.14
C ARG A 335 3.70 -24.46 4.98
N GLY A 336 4.48 -25.51 4.79
CA GLY A 336 5.76 -25.72 5.48
C GLY A 336 6.73 -24.54 5.33
N VAL A 337 6.77 -23.91 4.15
CA VAL A 337 7.64 -22.74 3.89
C VAL A 337 7.35 -21.59 4.87
N VAL A 338 6.08 -21.29 5.11
CA VAL A 338 5.70 -20.23 6.07
C VAL A 338 5.99 -20.66 7.50
N ALA A 339 5.77 -21.92 7.84
CA ALA A 339 6.08 -22.44 9.18
C ALA A 339 7.58 -22.36 9.48
N ASP A 340 8.43 -22.73 8.53
CA ASP A 340 9.88 -22.65 8.65
C ASP A 340 10.38 -21.20 8.79
N ILE A 341 9.82 -20.28 8.01
CA ILE A 341 10.12 -18.85 8.11
C ILE A 341 9.78 -18.32 9.51
N ILE A 342 8.59 -18.62 10.02
CA ILE A 342 8.19 -18.19 11.37
C ILE A 342 9.15 -18.78 12.41
N ALA A 343 9.48 -20.07 12.32
CA ALA A 343 10.36 -20.75 13.28
C ALA A 343 11.78 -20.18 13.26
N THR A 344 12.28 -19.73 12.12
CA THR A 344 13.67 -19.29 11.97
C THR A 344 13.84 -17.77 12.14
N GLU A 345 12.81 -16.97 11.88
CA GLU A 345 12.93 -15.52 11.79
C GLU A 345 12.20 -14.77 12.93
N SER A 346 11.23 -15.39 13.63
CA SER A 346 10.41 -14.66 14.59
C SER A 346 11.15 -14.18 15.85
N ASP A 347 12.29 -14.81 16.21
CA ASP A 347 13.03 -14.50 17.44
C ASP A 347 14.42 -13.88 17.19
N VAL A 348 14.74 -13.55 15.93
CA VAL A 348 16.05 -13.01 15.57
C VAL A 348 16.08 -11.49 15.73
N ASP A 349 17.00 -11.00 16.58
CA ASP A 349 17.29 -9.55 16.65
C ASP A 349 18.21 -9.16 15.49
N THR A 350 17.59 -8.67 14.42
CA THR A 350 18.28 -8.29 13.19
C THR A 350 18.13 -6.77 12.97
N PRO A 351 19.23 -6.05 12.72
CA PRO A 351 19.15 -4.62 12.42
C PRO A 351 18.40 -4.35 11.11
N PHE A 352 17.73 -3.20 11.03
CA PHE A 352 17.07 -2.78 9.81
C PHE A 352 18.06 -2.46 8.68
N VAL A 353 17.77 -2.95 7.49
CA VAL A 353 18.34 -2.45 6.24
C VAL A 353 17.43 -1.31 5.78
N MET A 354 17.87 -0.07 5.98
CA MET A 354 17.07 1.11 5.64
C MET A 354 16.92 1.25 4.12
N ARG A 355 15.75 1.73 3.69
CA ARG A 355 15.50 2.02 2.28
C ARG A 355 16.51 3.03 1.75
N GLY A 356 17.19 2.71 0.67
CA GLY A 356 18.11 3.61 0.00
C GLY A 356 17.38 4.77 -0.72
N PRO A 357 18.10 5.88 -1.03
CA PRO A 357 17.55 6.94 -1.87
C PRO A 357 17.33 6.43 -3.31
N ALA A 358 16.32 6.96 -4.00
CA ALA A 358 16.23 6.79 -5.45
C ALA A 358 17.44 7.47 -6.12
N ALA A 359 18.00 6.84 -7.15
CA ALA A 359 19.17 7.39 -7.84
C ALA A 359 18.86 8.80 -8.39
N VAL A 360 19.70 9.76 -8.00
CA VAL A 360 19.66 11.15 -8.49
C VAL A 360 20.66 11.24 -9.65
N ARG A 361 20.42 10.59 -10.78
CA ARG A 361 21.24 10.79 -11.98
C ARG A 361 20.38 11.30 -13.12
#